data_f6359f339ac4df021146ecf4e95700a8
#
_entry.id   f6359f339ac4df021146ecf4e95700a8
#
_cell.length_a   1.000
_cell.length_b   1.000
_cell.length_c   1.000
_cell.angle_alpha   90.00
_cell.angle_beta   90.00
_cell.angle_gamma   90.00
#
_symmetry.space_group_name_H-M   'P 1'
#
loop_
_entity.id
_entity.type
_entity.pdbx_description
1 polymer ?
#
loop_
_entity_poly.entity_id
_entity_poly.type
_entity_poly.pdbx_seq_one_letter_code
_entity_poly.pdbx_strand_id
1 'polypeptide(L)'
;ATKAKKKNTSDWKSIYVHFKTQDDMAEFCKLINQMIPGKVRDTYYPLHDPDTSIVSEEEEIVTIDPSLLPAKYKDDSEGSVLEGVEISLEESAIEEAKWKSHWKGMPEYVQEHNHAFRTITMKFRTKEHYDDFAKRIGQDLSDKTKSIWHPKLNITKNMLLRWIQPNGRTLPRHPMYIVSKGRADTMITSRSLSRMQIPHYIIIEPQDHESYNKALDAFGIRDYVTLIVAPFSNHGDGPGRARNYAWDHSISIGATSHWVLDDNISDFYRLHMNQRIRFESGVGFQVMEDFVDRYDNVYIAGPQYRFFIAPDQKYPPFVANTRVYSTLLIRNDCKHRWRGRYNEDTDICLRVMKDGDVCVQFNAFLQGKAATQTVKGG
;
A
#
# COMPACT_ATOMS: atom_id res chain seq x y z
N ALA A 1 16.14 6.53 58.36
CA ALA A 1 16.46 6.24 56.95
C ALA A 1 15.32 6.74 56.08
N THR A 2 15.46 7.96 55.55
CA THR A 2 14.50 8.63 54.67
C THR A 2 14.65 8.05 53.26
N LYS A 3 13.65 7.31 52.78
CA LYS A 3 13.61 6.86 51.40
C LYS A 3 13.50 8.07 50.49
N ALA A 4 14.55 8.35 49.73
CA ALA A 4 14.49 9.32 48.63
C ALA A 4 13.43 8.88 47.61
N LYS A 5 12.38 9.69 47.42
CA LYS A 5 11.41 9.52 46.34
C LYS A 5 12.16 9.64 45.02
N LYS A 6 12.28 8.54 44.25
CA LYS A 6 12.66 8.62 42.83
C LYS A 6 11.70 9.59 42.16
N LYS A 7 12.18 10.75 41.72
CA LYS A 7 11.46 11.64 40.83
C LYS A 7 11.25 10.87 39.53
N ASN A 8 10.01 10.62 39.19
CA ASN A 8 9.61 10.00 37.93
C ASN A 8 9.87 11.04 36.82
N THR A 9 11.04 11.00 36.19
CA THR A 9 11.37 11.82 35.02
C THR A 9 10.78 11.13 33.80
N SER A 10 9.44 11.15 33.67
CA SER A 10 8.82 10.79 32.41
C SER A 10 9.16 11.86 31.37
N ASP A 11 9.69 11.44 30.22
CA ASP A 11 9.91 12.34 29.10
C ASP A 11 8.61 13.07 28.79
N TRP A 12 8.68 14.39 28.61
CA TRP A 12 7.51 15.17 28.22
C TRP A 12 7.04 14.72 26.82
N LYS A 13 8.01 14.49 25.90
CA LYS A 13 7.73 14.02 24.55
C LYS A 13 8.96 13.36 23.93
N SER A 14 8.70 12.47 22.96
CA SER A 14 9.72 11.96 22.06
C SER A 14 9.20 12.00 20.61
N ILE A 15 10.13 12.19 19.67
CA ILE A 15 9.87 12.12 18.23
C ILE A 15 10.96 11.33 17.52
N TYR A 16 10.62 10.75 16.37
CA TYR A 16 11.60 10.13 15.49
C TYR A 16 12.13 11.16 14.50
N VAL A 17 13.45 11.22 14.33
CA VAL A 17 14.13 12.05 13.33
C VAL A 17 14.78 11.13 12.32
N HIS A 18 14.39 11.27 11.06
CA HIS A 18 14.88 10.46 9.96
C HIS A 18 15.85 11.27 9.09
N PHE A 19 16.94 10.63 8.66
CA PHE A 19 17.97 11.20 7.79
C PHE A 19 18.08 10.38 6.51
N LYS A 20 18.25 11.04 5.36
CA LYS A 20 18.51 10.35 4.08
C LYS A 20 19.95 9.94 3.91
N THR A 21 20.87 10.78 4.38
CA THR A 21 22.31 10.59 4.22
C THR A 21 23.07 10.82 5.53
N GLN A 22 24.33 10.44 5.55
CA GLN A 22 25.23 10.73 6.66
C GLN A 22 25.49 12.25 6.78
N ASP A 23 25.53 12.96 5.66
CA ASP A 23 25.74 14.40 5.64
C ASP A 23 24.56 15.16 6.23
N ASP A 24 23.33 14.73 5.96
CA ASP A 24 22.12 15.30 6.58
C ASP A 24 22.17 15.17 8.12
N MET A 25 22.66 14.04 8.62
CA MET A 25 22.83 13.83 10.04
C MET A 25 23.93 14.72 10.63
N ALA A 26 25.04 14.90 9.91
CA ALA A 26 26.14 15.77 10.35
C ALA A 26 25.70 17.24 10.39
N GLU A 27 24.92 17.69 9.40
CA GLU A 27 24.32 19.03 9.38
C GLU A 27 23.35 19.22 10.57
N PHE A 28 22.49 18.24 10.80
CA PHE A 28 21.55 18.25 11.92
C PHE A 28 22.27 18.39 13.27
N CYS A 29 23.34 17.61 13.50
CA CYS A 29 24.14 17.69 14.73
C CYS A 29 24.73 19.09 14.95
N LYS A 30 25.13 19.78 13.86
CA LYS A 30 25.60 21.18 13.94
C LYS A 30 24.48 22.13 14.32
N LEU A 31 23.28 21.99 13.72
CA LEU A 31 22.14 22.86 14.01
C LEU A 31 21.68 22.78 15.45
N ILE A 32 21.60 21.57 16.01
CA ILE A 32 21.21 21.38 17.41
C ILE A 32 22.36 21.58 18.39
N ASN A 33 23.58 21.81 17.89
CA ASN A 33 24.82 21.94 18.67
C ASN A 33 25.05 20.74 19.61
N GLN A 34 24.84 19.54 19.10
CA GLN A 34 24.96 18.31 19.86
C GLN A 34 25.50 17.17 18.99
N MET A 35 26.61 16.56 19.41
CA MET A 35 27.16 15.37 18.74
C MET A 35 26.33 14.13 19.09
N ILE A 36 25.94 13.35 18.09
CA ILE A 36 25.22 12.09 18.27
C ILE A 36 26.08 10.95 17.70
N PRO A 37 26.66 10.11 18.57
CA PRO A 37 27.53 9.01 18.13
C PRO A 37 26.82 8.01 17.23
N GLY A 38 27.58 7.32 16.36
CA GLY A 38 27.06 6.43 15.33
C GLY A 38 26.16 5.28 15.82
N LYS A 39 26.39 4.80 17.06
CA LYS A 39 25.62 3.68 17.65
C LYS A 39 24.37 4.12 18.45
N VAL A 40 24.20 5.41 18.73
CA VAL A 40 23.10 5.92 19.55
C VAL A 40 21.79 5.90 18.79
N ARG A 41 20.75 5.26 19.33
CA ARG A 41 19.40 5.17 18.75
C ARG A 41 18.44 6.20 19.34
N ASP A 42 18.67 6.63 20.57
CA ASP A 42 17.86 7.62 21.29
C ASP A 42 18.76 8.56 22.09
N THR A 43 18.36 9.82 22.16
CA THR A 43 19.11 10.87 22.89
C THR A 43 18.16 11.95 23.37
N TYR A 44 18.60 12.68 24.39
CA TYR A 44 17.87 13.85 24.89
C TYR A 44 18.30 15.11 24.16
N TYR A 45 17.37 16.05 24.05
CA TYR A 45 17.68 17.41 23.63
C TYR A 45 17.13 18.40 24.67
N PRO A 46 17.98 19.31 25.19
CA PRO A 46 19.44 19.28 25.07
C PRO A 46 20.05 18.09 25.84
N LEU A 47 21.27 17.68 25.47
CA LEU A 47 21.94 16.52 26.06
C LEU A 47 22.16 16.75 27.56
N HIS A 48 22.60 17.95 27.92
CA HIS A 48 22.75 18.39 29.32
C HIS A 48 21.74 19.48 29.62
N ASP A 49 20.94 19.28 30.68
CA ASP A 49 20.04 20.29 31.20
C ASP A 49 20.72 20.95 32.39
N PRO A 50 21.01 22.28 32.33
CA PRO A 50 21.71 22.99 33.40
C PRO A 50 20.92 22.96 34.72
N ASP A 51 19.60 22.71 34.69
CA ASP A 51 18.75 22.67 35.89
C ASP A 51 18.66 21.27 36.52
N THR A 52 19.21 20.24 35.89
CA THR A 52 19.26 18.89 36.45
C THR A 52 20.70 18.54 36.83
N SER A 53 21.04 18.67 38.12
CA SER A 53 22.26 18.14 38.72
C SER A 53 22.22 16.60 38.75
N ILE A 54 22.24 15.97 37.57
CA ILE A 54 22.46 14.54 37.43
C ILE A 54 23.87 14.38 36.89
N VAL A 55 24.80 14.05 37.80
CA VAL A 55 26.11 13.54 37.45
C VAL A 55 25.88 12.29 36.58
N SER A 56 26.26 12.35 35.33
CA SER A 56 26.38 11.17 34.49
C SER A 56 27.50 10.32 35.05
N GLU A 57 27.16 9.17 35.64
CA GLU A 57 28.16 8.10 35.78
C GLU A 57 28.63 7.80 34.35
N GLU A 58 29.93 7.96 34.11
CA GLU A 58 30.60 7.51 32.92
C GLU A 58 30.41 5.99 32.86
N GLU A 59 29.46 5.52 32.02
CA GLU A 59 29.40 4.12 31.68
C GLU A 59 30.66 3.81 30.86
N GLU A 60 31.59 3.08 31.49
CA GLU A 60 32.72 2.45 30.79
C GLU A 60 32.20 1.72 29.56
N ILE A 61 32.71 2.09 28.39
CA ILE A 61 32.42 1.41 27.13
C ILE A 61 33.01 0.02 27.22
N VAL A 62 32.21 -0.95 27.63
CA VAL A 62 32.56 -2.36 27.54
C VAL A 62 32.56 -2.70 26.06
N THR A 63 33.73 -2.77 25.47
CA THR A 63 33.94 -3.34 24.14
C THR A 63 33.66 -4.84 24.22
N ILE A 64 32.45 -5.25 23.82
CA ILE A 64 32.13 -6.67 23.69
C ILE A 64 32.85 -7.18 22.45
N ASP A 65 33.70 -8.20 22.62
CA ASP A 65 34.33 -8.92 21.53
C ASP A 65 33.24 -9.48 20.59
N PRO A 66 33.25 -9.14 19.29
CA PRO A 66 32.24 -9.62 18.34
C PRO A 66 32.15 -11.14 18.23
N SER A 67 33.21 -11.88 18.66
CA SER A 67 33.20 -13.33 18.65
C SER A 67 32.32 -13.98 19.71
N LEU A 68 31.92 -13.21 20.75
CA LEU A 68 31.10 -13.67 21.88
C LEU A 68 29.60 -13.42 21.69
N LEU A 69 29.17 -12.83 20.57
CA LEU A 69 27.75 -12.62 20.28
C LEU A 69 27.10 -13.93 19.83
N PRO A 70 25.90 -14.27 20.35
CA PRO A 70 25.14 -15.41 19.86
C PRO A 70 24.87 -15.27 18.35
N ALA A 71 24.85 -16.39 17.63
CA ALA A 71 24.73 -16.44 16.16
C ALA A 71 23.54 -15.64 15.58
N LYS A 72 22.50 -15.40 16.36
CA LYS A 72 21.31 -14.58 15.97
C LYS A 72 21.55 -13.07 15.84
N TYR A 73 22.75 -12.57 16.13
CA TYR A 73 23.16 -11.16 15.97
C TYR A 73 24.28 -10.96 14.95
N LYS A 74 24.60 -11.98 14.15
CA LYS A 74 25.46 -11.80 12.99
C LYS A 74 24.62 -11.18 11.88
N ASP A 75 25.16 -10.12 11.32
CA ASP A 75 24.65 -9.23 10.29
C ASP A 75 23.80 -9.95 9.22
N ASP A 76 22.45 -9.73 9.26
CA ASP A 76 21.52 -10.19 8.24
C ASP A 76 21.50 -9.24 7.04
N SER A 77 22.67 -8.95 6.48
CA SER A 77 22.77 -8.26 5.19
C SER A 77 22.52 -9.19 3.99
N GLU A 78 22.30 -10.48 4.24
CA GLU A 78 21.86 -11.45 3.23
C GLU A 78 20.45 -11.94 3.61
N GLY A 79 19.50 -11.71 2.70
CA GLY A 79 18.06 -11.85 2.79
C GLY A 79 17.53 -12.97 3.69
N SER A 80 16.43 -12.67 4.39
CA SER A 80 15.65 -13.64 5.14
C SER A 80 15.18 -14.78 4.22
N VAL A 81 15.89 -15.89 4.29
CA VAL A 81 15.44 -17.16 3.72
C VAL A 81 14.34 -17.68 4.63
N LEU A 82 13.11 -17.77 4.13
CA LEU A 82 12.06 -18.54 4.74
C LEU A 82 12.54 -20.00 4.81
N GLU A 83 12.78 -20.52 6.01
CA GLU A 83 13.07 -21.93 6.24
C GLU A 83 11.98 -22.79 5.60
N GLY A 84 12.33 -23.59 4.61
CA GLY A 84 11.47 -24.63 4.08
C GLY A 84 11.50 -24.90 2.58
N VAL A 85 12.19 -24.09 1.77
CA VAL A 85 12.38 -24.42 0.34
C VAL A 85 13.80 -24.06 -0.05
N GLU A 86 14.71 -25.03 -0.04
CA GLU A 86 15.96 -24.96 -0.78
C GLU A 86 15.67 -25.00 -2.29
N ILE A 87 15.32 -23.86 -2.85
CA ILE A 87 15.37 -23.67 -4.31
C ILE A 87 16.85 -23.47 -4.62
N SER A 88 17.45 -24.36 -5.41
CA SER A 88 18.84 -24.20 -5.81
C SER A 88 19.00 -22.86 -6.52
N LEU A 89 20.14 -22.18 -6.34
CA LEU A 89 20.45 -20.90 -7.03
C LEU A 89 20.30 -21.02 -8.55
N GLU A 90 20.50 -22.22 -9.10
CA GLU A 90 20.30 -22.53 -10.51
C GLU A 90 18.81 -22.55 -10.91
N GLU A 91 17.94 -23.14 -10.10
CA GLU A 91 16.48 -23.14 -10.34
C GLU A 91 15.90 -21.73 -10.24
N SER A 92 16.34 -20.94 -9.25
CA SER A 92 15.94 -19.53 -9.12
C SER A 92 16.41 -18.69 -10.31
N ALA A 93 17.62 -18.91 -10.83
CA ALA A 93 18.12 -18.22 -12.00
C ALA A 93 17.40 -18.64 -13.30
N ILE A 94 17.00 -19.92 -13.41
CA ILE A 94 16.23 -20.44 -14.54
C ILE A 94 14.80 -19.87 -14.50
N GLU A 95 14.20 -19.79 -13.34
CA GLU A 95 12.84 -19.23 -13.16
C GLU A 95 12.84 -17.72 -13.40
N GLU A 96 13.86 -17.00 -12.94
CA GLU A 96 14.06 -15.58 -13.23
C GLU A 96 14.30 -15.32 -14.73
N ALA A 97 15.04 -16.19 -15.43
CA ALA A 97 15.24 -16.07 -16.86
C ALA A 97 13.94 -16.36 -17.64
N LYS A 98 13.12 -17.29 -17.14
CA LYS A 98 11.86 -17.70 -17.81
C LYS A 98 10.84 -16.57 -17.86
N TRP A 99 10.59 -15.84 -16.78
CA TRP A 99 9.64 -14.71 -16.83
C TRP A 99 10.18 -13.53 -17.64
N LYS A 100 11.50 -13.29 -17.63
CA LYS A 100 12.13 -12.24 -18.45
C LYS A 100 11.89 -12.44 -19.95
N SER A 101 11.75 -13.68 -20.41
CA SER A 101 11.45 -13.96 -21.82
C SER A 101 10.08 -13.46 -22.28
N HIS A 102 9.14 -13.27 -21.33
CA HIS A 102 7.81 -12.71 -21.56
C HIS A 102 7.75 -11.19 -21.45
N TRP A 103 8.85 -10.53 -21.06
CA TRP A 103 8.93 -9.09 -20.90
C TRP A 103 9.07 -8.40 -22.25
N LYS A 104 8.03 -7.65 -22.66
CA LYS A 104 7.96 -7.03 -23.98
C LYS A 104 8.31 -5.54 -23.94
N GLY A 105 9.60 -5.21 -24.01
CA GLY A 105 10.09 -3.84 -24.18
C GLY A 105 9.79 -2.86 -23.02
N MET A 106 9.60 -3.36 -21.82
CA MET A 106 9.51 -2.52 -20.63
C MET A 106 10.92 -2.05 -20.20
N PRO A 107 11.09 -0.76 -19.89
CA PRO A 107 12.32 -0.31 -19.24
C PRO A 107 12.42 -0.92 -17.84
N GLU A 108 13.64 -1.21 -17.42
CA GLU A 108 13.89 -1.65 -16.05
C GLU A 108 13.42 -0.59 -15.05
N TYR A 109 12.61 -1.00 -14.08
CA TYR A 109 12.14 -0.11 -13.03
C TYR A 109 13.17 -0.05 -11.92
N VAL A 110 13.83 1.09 -11.79
CA VAL A 110 14.73 1.38 -10.66
C VAL A 110 13.96 2.20 -9.64
N GLN A 111 13.58 1.58 -8.53
CA GLN A 111 12.99 2.32 -7.41
C GLN A 111 14.11 2.94 -6.58
N GLU A 112 14.10 4.28 -6.48
CA GLU A 112 14.98 4.98 -5.56
C GLU A 112 14.73 4.52 -4.11
N HIS A 113 15.80 4.31 -3.38
CA HIS A 113 15.73 3.93 -1.97
C HIS A 113 15.21 5.09 -1.12
N ASN A 114 13.95 5.02 -0.70
CA ASN A 114 13.31 6.03 0.15
C ASN A 114 13.38 5.71 1.66
N HIS A 115 14.29 4.83 2.05
CA HIS A 115 14.50 4.54 3.47
C HIS A 115 15.37 5.61 4.12
N ALA A 116 15.11 5.83 5.38
CA ALA A 116 16.03 6.59 6.20
C ALA A 116 17.38 5.85 6.25
N PHE A 117 18.47 6.57 5.92
CA PHE A 117 19.83 6.11 6.22
C PHE A 117 19.94 5.81 7.72
N ARG A 118 19.34 6.67 8.53
CA ARG A 118 19.29 6.52 9.97
C ARG A 118 18.03 7.17 10.55
N THR A 119 17.53 6.57 11.64
CA THR A 119 16.45 7.13 12.47
C THR A 119 16.94 7.23 13.91
N ILE A 120 16.71 8.37 14.55
CA ILE A 120 17.05 8.63 15.95
C ILE A 120 15.79 9.05 16.67
N THR A 121 15.61 8.58 17.91
CA THR A 121 14.57 9.06 18.81
C THR A 121 15.10 10.23 19.60
N MET A 122 14.53 11.42 19.39
CA MET A 122 14.82 12.62 20.19
C MET A 122 13.81 12.72 21.33
N LYS A 123 14.32 12.81 22.55
CA LYS A 123 13.53 12.90 23.79
C LYS A 123 13.64 14.31 24.37
N PHE A 124 12.52 14.85 24.81
CA PHE A 124 12.42 16.20 25.39
C PHE A 124 11.91 16.12 26.82
N ARG A 125 12.61 16.77 27.75
CA ARG A 125 12.22 16.83 29.14
C ARG A 125 11.11 17.83 29.40
N THR A 126 11.10 18.93 28.62
CA THR A 126 10.10 20.01 28.74
C THR A 126 9.59 20.45 27.34
N LYS A 127 8.50 21.21 27.35
CA LYS A 127 7.97 21.81 26.15
C LYS A 127 8.91 22.87 25.57
N GLU A 128 9.56 23.63 26.42
CA GLU A 128 10.52 24.67 26.05
C GLU A 128 11.70 24.09 25.26
N HIS A 129 12.19 22.92 25.67
CA HIS A 129 13.23 22.18 24.93
C HIS A 129 12.74 21.76 23.52
N TYR A 130 11.49 21.32 23.43
CA TYR A 130 10.88 20.96 22.15
C TYR A 130 10.71 22.15 21.22
N ASP A 131 10.27 23.30 21.75
CA ASP A 131 10.07 24.53 20.99
C ASP A 131 11.41 25.15 20.53
N ASP A 132 12.47 25.11 21.38
CA ASP A 132 13.82 25.50 21.00
C ASP A 132 14.40 24.59 19.91
N PHE A 133 14.21 23.29 20.05
CA PHE A 133 14.60 22.32 19.03
C PHE A 133 13.93 22.64 17.67
N ALA A 134 12.61 22.84 17.65
CA ALA A 134 11.86 23.18 16.44
C ALA A 134 12.44 24.43 15.73
N LYS A 135 12.78 25.47 16.50
CA LYS A 135 13.41 26.70 15.98
C LYS A 135 14.77 26.42 15.37
N ARG A 136 15.62 25.63 16.04
CA ARG A 136 16.99 25.33 15.55
C ARG A 136 16.99 24.56 14.24
N ILE A 137 16.10 23.58 14.11
CA ILE A 137 15.98 22.80 12.86
C ILE A 137 15.13 23.49 11.79
N GLY A 138 14.54 24.65 12.07
CA GLY A 138 13.73 25.42 11.12
C GLY A 138 12.46 24.71 10.66
N GLN A 139 11.83 23.92 11.55
CA GLN A 139 10.60 23.18 11.22
C GLN A 139 9.50 23.47 12.24
N ASP A 140 8.27 23.69 11.72
CA ASP A 140 7.08 23.84 12.56
C ASP A 140 6.68 22.47 13.12
N LEU A 141 6.77 22.31 14.43
CA LEU A 141 6.38 21.10 15.13
C LEU A 141 5.16 21.35 16.00
N SER A 142 4.28 20.38 16.10
CA SER A 142 3.07 20.43 16.95
C SER A 142 3.07 19.30 17.97
N ASP A 143 2.16 19.38 18.94
CA ASP A 143 1.98 18.31 19.94
C ASP A 143 1.59 16.95 19.31
N LYS A 144 1.10 16.96 18.08
CA LYS A 144 0.75 15.75 17.30
C LYS A 144 1.90 15.20 16.47
N THR A 145 3.02 15.93 16.34
CA THR A 145 4.18 15.50 15.56
C THR A 145 4.82 14.27 16.22
N LYS A 146 4.90 13.17 15.47
CA LYS A 146 5.51 11.91 15.93
C LYS A 146 6.85 11.64 15.26
N SER A 147 7.06 12.16 14.06
CA SER A 147 8.29 11.99 13.31
C SER A 147 8.54 13.15 12.36
N ILE A 148 9.81 13.37 12.06
CA ILE A 148 10.27 14.39 11.09
C ILE A 148 11.40 13.81 10.24
N TRP A 149 11.61 14.43 9.10
CA TRP A 149 12.82 14.25 8.31
C TRP A 149 13.73 15.47 8.42
N HIS A 150 15.02 15.24 8.47
CA HIS A 150 16.01 16.29 8.32
C HIS A 150 16.99 15.94 7.19
N PRO A 151 17.15 16.82 6.19
CA PRO A 151 16.37 18.04 5.96
C PRO A 151 14.88 17.75 5.71
N LYS A 152 14.03 18.75 5.92
CA LYS A 152 12.58 18.64 5.73
C LYS A 152 12.28 18.16 4.31
N LEU A 153 11.61 17.00 4.20
CA LEU A 153 11.18 16.51 2.91
C LEU A 153 10.16 17.48 2.29
N ASN A 154 10.26 17.70 1.00
CA ASN A 154 9.30 18.51 0.27
C ASN A 154 8.01 17.71 -0.01
N ILE A 155 7.36 17.27 1.06
CA ILE A 155 6.20 16.38 1.02
C ILE A 155 5.00 17.05 0.35
N THR A 156 4.87 18.38 0.51
CA THR A 156 3.74 19.15 -0.01
C THR A 156 3.60 19.03 -1.53
N LYS A 157 4.71 19.03 -2.28
CA LYS A 157 4.65 18.85 -3.73
C LYS A 157 4.12 17.48 -4.14
N ASN A 158 4.50 16.42 -3.42
CA ASN A 158 4.07 15.07 -3.74
C ASN A 158 2.62 14.79 -3.30
N MET A 159 2.18 15.36 -2.18
CA MET A 159 0.80 15.22 -1.70
C MET A 159 -0.23 15.92 -2.59
N LEU A 160 0.20 16.97 -3.31
CA LEU A 160 -0.65 17.72 -4.23
C LEU A 160 -0.67 17.13 -5.64
N LEU A 161 0.17 16.14 -5.94
CA LEU A 161 0.17 15.48 -7.24
C LEU A 161 -1.12 14.69 -7.43
N ARG A 162 -1.76 14.96 -8.58
CA ARG A 162 -2.94 14.26 -9.05
C ARG A 162 -2.66 13.64 -10.39
N TRP A 163 -3.13 12.42 -10.55
CA TRP A 163 -2.97 11.69 -11.81
C TRP A 163 -4.08 12.13 -12.77
N ILE A 164 -3.76 13.09 -13.61
CA ILE A 164 -4.62 13.51 -14.71
C ILE A 164 -3.85 13.40 -16.01
N GLN A 165 -4.55 13.15 -17.09
CA GLN A 165 -3.97 13.20 -18.42
C GLN A 165 -4.10 14.61 -19.00
N PRO A 166 -3.02 15.26 -19.48
CA PRO A 166 -3.07 16.66 -19.94
C PRO A 166 -4.06 16.91 -21.09
N ASN A 167 -4.25 15.94 -21.97
CA ASN A 167 -5.04 16.07 -23.20
C ASN A 167 -6.44 15.48 -23.11
N GLY A 168 -6.99 15.33 -21.91
CA GLY A 168 -8.34 14.83 -21.74
C GLY A 168 -8.47 13.77 -20.67
N ARG A 169 -9.64 13.15 -20.68
CA ARG A 169 -10.03 12.15 -19.69
C ARG A 169 -9.47 10.79 -20.04
N THR A 170 -8.68 10.19 -19.15
CA THR A 170 -8.21 8.82 -19.31
C THR A 170 -9.21 7.87 -18.68
N LEU A 171 -9.69 6.93 -19.49
CA LEU A 171 -10.56 5.84 -19.07
C LEU A 171 -9.83 4.51 -19.14
N PRO A 172 -10.19 3.53 -18.32
CA PRO A 172 -9.80 2.14 -18.54
C PRO A 172 -10.24 1.68 -19.92
N ARG A 173 -9.43 0.85 -20.59
CA ARG A 173 -9.78 0.27 -21.88
C ARG A 173 -10.77 -0.87 -21.75
N HIS A 174 -10.66 -1.63 -20.66
CA HIS A 174 -11.49 -2.78 -20.42
C HIS A 174 -12.71 -2.42 -19.56
N PRO A 175 -13.87 -3.07 -19.81
CA PRO A 175 -15.09 -2.80 -19.04
C PRO A 175 -14.89 -3.15 -17.57
N MET A 176 -15.50 -2.33 -16.71
CA MET A 176 -15.43 -2.48 -15.26
C MET A 176 -16.77 -2.94 -14.69
N TYR A 177 -16.75 -4.00 -13.90
CA TYR A 177 -17.92 -4.60 -13.28
C TYR A 177 -17.81 -4.58 -11.77
N ILE A 178 -18.84 -4.10 -11.12
CA ILE A 178 -19.04 -4.24 -9.68
C ILE A 178 -20.09 -5.31 -9.45
N VAL A 179 -19.78 -6.31 -8.63
CA VAL A 179 -20.76 -7.29 -8.17
C VAL A 179 -21.32 -6.84 -6.83
N SER A 180 -22.61 -6.60 -6.75
CA SER A 180 -23.21 -6.02 -5.54
C SER A 180 -24.57 -6.62 -5.24
N LYS A 181 -24.86 -6.83 -3.95
CA LYS A 181 -26.12 -7.38 -3.45
C LYS A 181 -26.53 -6.69 -2.16
N GLY A 182 -27.74 -6.10 -2.15
CA GLY A 182 -28.33 -5.51 -0.94
C GLY A 182 -27.57 -4.30 -0.37
N ARG A 183 -26.78 -3.58 -1.18
CA ARG A 183 -25.94 -2.43 -0.75
C ARG A 183 -26.22 -1.15 -1.52
N ALA A 184 -27.46 -0.98 -1.96
CA ALA A 184 -27.89 0.23 -2.65
C ALA A 184 -27.72 1.50 -1.79
N ASP A 185 -27.79 1.37 -0.49
CA ASP A 185 -27.66 2.48 0.48
C ASP A 185 -26.24 3.08 0.54
N THR A 186 -25.23 2.36 0.16
CA THR A 186 -23.83 2.82 0.26
C THR A 186 -23.13 3.00 -1.07
N MET A 187 -23.26 2.06 -2.00
CA MET A 187 -22.66 2.04 -3.34
C MET A 187 -21.21 2.54 -3.36
N ILE A 188 -20.39 2.10 -2.39
CA ILE A 188 -19.07 2.67 -2.10
C ILE A 188 -18.16 2.66 -3.33
N THR A 189 -17.98 1.51 -3.97
CA THR A 189 -17.12 1.37 -5.16
C THR A 189 -17.64 2.17 -6.34
N SER A 190 -18.96 2.12 -6.58
CA SER A 190 -19.59 2.86 -7.67
C SER A 190 -19.40 4.37 -7.52
N ARG A 191 -19.60 4.91 -6.33
CA ARG A 191 -19.34 6.33 -6.03
C ARG A 191 -17.89 6.71 -6.21
N SER A 192 -16.96 5.80 -5.88
CA SER A 192 -15.53 6.01 -6.10
C SER A 192 -15.19 6.10 -7.60
N LEU A 193 -15.68 5.17 -8.41
CA LEU A 193 -15.49 5.18 -9.86
C LEU A 193 -16.18 6.38 -10.52
N SER A 194 -17.41 6.72 -10.10
CA SER A 194 -18.15 7.88 -10.63
C SER A 194 -17.47 9.21 -10.34
N ARG A 195 -16.84 9.37 -9.16
CA ARG A 195 -16.00 10.55 -8.86
C ARG A 195 -14.83 10.69 -9.84
N MET A 196 -14.22 9.58 -10.25
CA MET A 196 -13.19 9.56 -11.29
C MET A 196 -13.77 9.63 -12.71
N GLN A 197 -15.12 9.68 -12.80
CA GLN A 197 -15.88 9.73 -14.04
C GLN A 197 -15.64 8.49 -14.93
N ILE A 198 -15.48 7.34 -14.34
CA ILE A 198 -15.27 6.07 -15.04
C ILE A 198 -16.63 5.39 -15.25
N PRO A 199 -17.04 5.15 -16.50
CA PRO A 199 -18.21 4.33 -16.79
C PRO A 199 -18.01 2.90 -16.31
N HIS A 200 -19.04 2.32 -15.68
CA HIS A 200 -18.97 0.97 -15.16
C HIS A 200 -20.34 0.30 -15.08
N TYR A 201 -20.30 -1.01 -15.01
CA TYR A 201 -21.49 -1.86 -14.85
C TYR A 201 -21.62 -2.28 -13.38
N ILE A 202 -22.86 -2.41 -12.91
CA ILE A 202 -23.16 -3.04 -11.62
C ILE A 202 -24.04 -4.25 -11.90
N ILE A 203 -23.53 -5.44 -11.53
CA ILE A 203 -24.31 -6.68 -11.58
C ILE A 203 -25.11 -6.78 -10.27
N ILE A 204 -26.42 -6.81 -10.41
CA ILE A 204 -27.35 -6.91 -9.30
C ILE A 204 -28.33 -8.09 -9.52
N GLU A 205 -28.91 -8.57 -8.43
CA GLU A 205 -30.00 -9.54 -8.49
C GLU A 205 -31.35 -8.83 -8.72
N PRO A 206 -32.38 -9.50 -9.27
CA PRO A 206 -33.65 -8.87 -9.64
C PRO A 206 -34.35 -8.10 -8.49
N GLN A 207 -34.28 -8.65 -7.27
CA GLN A 207 -34.92 -8.02 -6.10
C GLN A 207 -34.29 -6.69 -5.69
N ASP A 208 -33.06 -6.41 -6.10
CA ASP A 208 -32.34 -5.19 -5.78
C ASP A 208 -32.54 -4.06 -6.80
N HIS A 209 -33.17 -4.34 -7.94
CA HIS A 209 -33.24 -3.43 -9.08
C HIS A 209 -33.83 -2.06 -8.73
N GLU A 210 -34.97 -2.04 -8.03
CA GLU A 210 -35.62 -0.79 -7.68
C GLU A 210 -34.81 0.05 -6.69
N SER A 211 -34.19 -0.61 -5.68
CA SER A 211 -33.38 0.08 -4.69
C SER A 211 -32.13 0.70 -5.30
N TYR A 212 -31.46 -0.01 -6.22
CA TYR A 212 -30.29 0.54 -6.91
C TYR A 212 -30.66 1.67 -7.87
N ASN A 213 -31.77 1.57 -8.60
CA ASN A 213 -32.22 2.67 -9.44
C ASN A 213 -32.48 3.97 -8.65
N LYS A 214 -33.15 3.88 -7.50
CA LYS A 214 -33.35 5.03 -6.61
C LYS A 214 -32.03 5.58 -6.08
N ALA A 215 -31.08 4.71 -5.74
CA ALA A 215 -29.78 5.10 -5.23
C ALA A 215 -28.91 5.82 -6.27
N LEU A 216 -28.98 5.41 -7.54
CA LEU A 216 -28.26 6.11 -8.62
C LEU A 216 -28.65 7.57 -8.73
N ASP A 217 -29.96 7.87 -8.60
CA ASP A 217 -30.46 9.23 -8.64
C ASP A 217 -30.09 10.00 -7.36
N ALA A 218 -30.26 9.36 -6.21
CA ALA A 218 -29.94 9.96 -4.91
C ALA A 218 -28.45 10.33 -4.77
N PHE A 219 -27.54 9.54 -5.36
CA PHE A 219 -26.10 9.82 -5.36
C PHE A 219 -25.63 10.65 -6.57
N GLY A 220 -26.50 10.91 -7.55
CA GLY A 220 -26.15 11.67 -8.76
C GLY A 220 -25.07 10.99 -9.63
N ILE A 221 -25.10 9.66 -9.72
CA ILE A 221 -24.06 8.89 -10.42
C ILE A 221 -24.60 8.12 -11.64
N ARG A 222 -25.84 8.33 -12.01
CA ARG A 222 -26.53 7.63 -13.10
C ARG A 222 -25.77 7.69 -14.42
N ASP A 223 -25.15 8.80 -14.74
CA ASP A 223 -24.42 9.01 -16.00
C ASP A 223 -23.20 8.08 -16.18
N TYR A 224 -22.71 7.49 -15.09
CA TYR A 224 -21.54 6.62 -15.09
C TYR A 224 -21.87 5.14 -14.87
N VAL A 225 -23.14 4.81 -14.59
CA VAL A 225 -23.52 3.47 -14.17
C VAL A 225 -24.54 2.84 -15.12
N THR A 226 -24.24 1.63 -15.56
CA THR A 226 -25.21 0.76 -16.22
C THR A 226 -25.54 -0.42 -15.29
N LEU A 227 -26.80 -0.53 -14.87
CA LEU A 227 -27.26 -1.69 -14.10
C LEU A 227 -27.46 -2.89 -15.03
N ILE A 228 -26.95 -4.03 -14.66
CA ILE A 228 -27.19 -5.32 -15.31
C ILE A 228 -27.89 -6.22 -14.29
N VAL A 229 -29.14 -6.59 -14.58
CA VAL A 229 -29.92 -7.48 -13.75
C VAL A 229 -29.57 -8.93 -14.11
N ALA A 230 -29.04 -9.66 -13.15
CA ALA A 230 -28.69 -11.06 -13.33
C ALA A 230 -29.96 -11.93 -13.47
N PRO A 231 -29.94 -13.02 -14.26
CA PRO A 231 -31.08 -13.92 -14.44
C PRO A 231 -31.26 -14.94 -13.29
N PHE A 232 -30.72 -14.62 -12.12
CA PHE A 232 -30.77 -15.49 -10.93
C PHE A 232 -30.92 -14.65 -9.66
N SER A 233 -31.37 -15.30 -8.58
CA SER A 233 -31.64 -14.64 -7.29
C SER A 233 -31.42 -15.59 -6.11
N ASN A 234 -30.76 -15.11 -5.05
CA ASN A 234 -30.67 -15.75 -3.74
C ASN A 234 -30.16 -17.22 -3.71
N HIS A 235 -29.25 -17.59 -4.61
CA HIS A 235 -28.71 -18.96 -4.63
C HIS A 235 -27.83 -19.31 -3.42
N GLY A 236 -27.28 -18.33 -2.71
CA GLY A 236 -26.46 -18.56 -1.51
C GLY A 236 -25.09 -19.20 -1.75
N ASP A 237 -24.65 -19.26 -3.01
CA ASP A 237 -23.38 -19.86 -3.45
C ASP A 237 -22.23 -18.86 -3.57
N GLY A 238 -22.42 -17.64 -3.03
CA GLY A 238 -21.42 -16.57 -3.02
C GLY A 238 -21.38 -15.75 -4.33
N PRO A 239 -20.38 -14.88 -4.49
CA PRO A 239 -20.33 -13.92 -5.62
C PRO A 239 -19.90 -14.56 -6.94
N GLY A 240 -19.40 -15.80 -6.95
CA GLY A 240 -18.82 -16.45 -8.13
C GLY A 240 -19.74 -16.49 -9.33
N ARG A 241 -21.04 -16.73 -9.12
CA ARG A 241 -22.04 -16.73 -10.19
C ARG A 241 -22.20 -15.36 -10.85
N ALA A 242 -22.30 -14.30 -10.06
CA ALA A 242 -22.44 -12.95 -10.56
C ALA A 242 -21.16 -12.46 -11.25
N ARG A 243 -19.98 -12.84 -10.74
CA ARG A 243 -18.70 -12.57 -11.40
C ARG A 243 -18.56 -13.31 -12.74
N ASN A 244 -19.01 -14.56 -12.81
CA ASN A 244 -19.06 -15.29 -14.10
C ASN A 244 -20.03 -14.62 -15.07
N TYR A 245 -21.16 -14.14 -14.62
CA TYR A 245 -22.11 -13.41 -15.44
C TYR A 245 -21.54 -12.10 -16.00
N ALA A 246 -20.79 -11.34 -15.16
CA ALA A 246 -20.02 -10.18 -15.60
C ALA A 246 -18.99 -10.55 -16.68
N TRP A 247 -18.30 -11.67 -16.48
CA TRP A 247 -17.33 -12.20 -17.45
C TRP A 247 -17.98 -12.54 -18.80
N ASP A 248 -19.10 -13.28 -18.78
CA ASP A 248 -19.82 -13.65 -20.00
C ASP A 248 -20.36 -12.41 -20.73
N HIS A 249 -20.84 -11.40 -19.98
CA HIS A 249 -21.22 -10.12 -20.56
C HIS A 249 -20.02 -9.42 -21.21
N SER A 250 -18.85 -9.42 -20.57
CA SER A 250 -17.65 -8.80 -21.13
C SER A 250 -17.22 -9.46 -22.47
N ILE A 251 -17.34 -10.78 -22.56
CA ILE A 251 -17.11 -11.52 -23.81
C ILE A 251 -18.14 -11.12 -24.86
N SER A 252 -19.42 -11.03 -24.49
CA SER A 252 -20.52 -10.72 -25.41
C SER A 252 -20.40 -9.35 -26.07
N ILE A 253 -19.75 -8.38 -25.37
CA ILE A 253 -19.47 -7.05 -25.93
C ILE A 253 -18.10 -6.96 -26.62
N GLY A 254 -17.41 -8.10 -26.83
CA GLY A 254 -16.15 -8.19 -27.57
C GLY A 254 -14.90 -7.77 -26.79
N ALA A 255 -14.98 -7.65 -25.47
CA ALA A 255 -13.81 -7.32 -24.64
C ALA A 255 -12.83 -8.50 -24.55
N THR A 256 -11.53 -8.20 -24.58
CA THR A 256 -10.46 -9.20 -24.41
C THR A 256 -10.12 -9.46 -22.94
N SER A 257 -10.43 -8.49 -22.10
CA SER A 257 -10.25 -8.53 -20.65
C SER A 257 -11.36 -7.75 -19.96
N HIS A 258 -11.52 -7.92 -18.67
CA HIS A 258 -12.46 -7.15 -17.85
C HIS A 258 -11.93 -6.92 -16.45
N TRP A 259 -12.39 -5.84 -15.83
CA TRP A 259 -12.23 -5.60 -14.40
C TRP A 259 -13.43 -6.13 -13.63
N VAL A 260 -13.19 -6.83 -12.54
CA VAL A 260 -14.23 -7.18 -11.58
C VAL A 260 -13.84 -6.66 -10.19
N LEU A 261 -14.77 -5.95 -9.56
CA LEU A 261 -14.54 -5.23 -8.30
C LEU A 261 -15.59 -5.63 -7.25
N ASP A 262 -15.13 -5.68 -6.00
CA ASP A 262 -16.04 -5.71 -4.86
C ASP A 262 -16.76 -4.36 -4.70
N ASP A 263 -17.90 -4.35 -4.05
CA ASP A 263 -18.75 -3.16 -3.88
C ASP A 263 -18.34 -2.26 -2.69
N ASN A 264 -17.28 -2.59 -1.95
CA ASN A 264 -16.81 -1.89 -0.76
C ASN A 264 -15.42 -1.25 -0.89
N ILE A 265 -15.00 -0.93 -2.11
CA ILE A 265 -13.73 -0.23 -2.37
C ILE A 265 -13.97 1.28 -2.33
N SER A 266 -13.36 1.95 -1.35
CA SER A 266 -13.60 3.39 -1.11
C SER A 266 -12.80 4.30 -2.03
N ASP A 267 -11.58 3.93 -2.36
CA ASP A 267 -10.67 4.74 -3.16
C ASP A 267 -9.55 3.91 -3.79
N PHE A 268 -8.89 4.50 -4.80
CA PHE A 268 -7.70 3.97 -5.43
C PHE A 268 -6.55 4.97 -5.30
N TYR A 269 -5.31 4.45 -5.16
CA TYR A 269 -4.15 5.27 -4.88
C TYR A 269 -2.95 4.79 -5.69
N ARG A 270 -2.04 5.70 -5.99
CA ARG A 270 -0.67 5.39 -6.35
C ARG A 270 0.23 5.49 -5.12
N LEU A 271 1.13 4.53 -4.97
CA LEU A 271 2.24 4.63 -4.03
C LEU A 271 3.37 5.42 -4.71
N HIS A 272 3.72 6.57 -4.16
CA HIS A 272 4.82 7.41 -4.64
C HIS A 272 5.64 7.89 -3.46
N MET A 273 6.92 7.54 -3.42
CA MET A 273 7.82 7.89 -2.30
C MET A 273 7.19 7.57 -0.93
N ASN A 274 6.64 6.37 -0.79
CA ASN A 274 5.88 5.90 0.38
C ASN A 274 4.62 6.71 0.75
N GLN A 275 4.17 7.59 -0.15
CA GLN A 275 2.92 8.33 0.01
C GLN A 275 1.81 7.73 -0.85
N ARG A 276 0.60 7.76 -0.33
CA ARG A 276 -0.59 7.22 -0.98
C ARG A 276 -1.35 8.37 -1.64
N ILE A 277 -1.09 8.59 -2.94
CA ILE A 277 -1.72 9.66 -3.73
C ILE A 277 -2.98 9.09 -4.37
N ARG A 278 -4.13 9.68 -4.07
CA ARG A 278 -5.42 9.22 -4.58
C ARG A 278 -5.56 9.47 -6.08
N PHE A 279 -6.16 8.55 -6.80
CA PHE A 279 -6.54 8.71 -8.20
C PHE A 279 -7.69 9.74 -8.36
N GLU A 280 -7.59 10.53 -9.40
CA GLU A 280 -8.65 11.44 -9.83
C GLU A 280 -9.14 11.12 -11.27
N SER A 281 -8.61 10.06 -11.90
CA SER A 281 -8.99 9.59 -13.22
C SER A 281 -8.70 8.10 -13.39
N GLY A 282 -9.06 7.53 -14.53
CA GLY A 282 -8.80 6.13 -14.87
C GLY A 282 -7.36 5.79 -15.23
N VAL A 283 -6.43 6.75 -15.21
CA VAL A 283 -5.03 6.54 -15.64
C VAL A 283 -4.33 5.40 -14.91
N GLY A 284 -4.61 5.21 -13.61
CA GLY A 284 -3.99 4.12 -12.85
C GLY A 284 -4.44 2.74 -13.34
N PHE A 285 -5.70 2.60 -13.72
CA PHE A 285 -6.21 1.36 -14.33
C PHE A 285 -5.57 1.12 -15.70
N GLN A 286 -5.51 2.17 -16.55
CA GLN A 286 -4.90 2.05 -17.86
C GLN A 286 -3.41 1.66 -17.77
N VAL A 287 -2.65 2.19 -16.81
CA VAL A 287 -1.24 1.80 -16.62
C VAL A 287 -1.11 0.33 -16.21
N MET A 288 -2.02 -0.18 -15.37
CA MET A 288 -2.05 -1.62 -15.05
C MET A 288 -2.41 -2.47 -16.27
N GLU A 289 -3.35 -2.03 -17.11
CA GLU A 289 -3.68 -2.67 -18.38
C GLU A 289 -2.50 -2.66 -19.35
N ASP A 290 -1.80 -1.51 -19.51
CA ASP A 290 -0.60 -1.38 -20.34
C ASP A 290 0.53 -2.31 -19.88
N PHE A 291 0.64 -2.54 -18.58
CA PHE A 291 1.60 -3.49 -18.05
C PHE A 291 1.23 -4.92 -18.44
N VAL A 292 -0.03 -5.33 -18.19
CA VAL A 292 -0.50 -6.69 -18.44
C VAL A 292 -0.43 -7.04 -19.94
N ASP A 293 -0.78 -6.12 -20.81
CA ASP A 293 -0.78 -6.31 -22.26
C ASP A 293 0.61 -6.55 -22.86
N ARG A 294 1.67 -6.35 -22.09
CA ARG A 294 3.05 -6.64 -22.53
C ARG A 294 3.46 -8.08 -22.29
N TYR A 295 2.63 -8.86 -21.60
CA TYR A 295 2.89 -10.25 -21.27
C TYR A 295 1.84 -11.16 -21.92
N ASP A 296 2.26 -12.32 -22.37
CA ASP A 296 1.36 -13.31 -22.98
C ASP A 296 0.78 -14.29 -21.94
N ASN A 297 1.35 -14.38 -20.76
CA ASN A 297 0.98 -15.32 -19.70
C ASN A 297 0.50 -14.68 -18.39
N VAL A 298 0.26 -13.36 -18.34
CA VAL A 298 -0.37 -12.72 -17.18
C VAL A 298 -1.89 -12.73 -17.38
N TYR A 299 -2.59 -13.58 -16.64
CA TYR A 299 -4.05 -13.74 -16.74
C TYR A 299 -4.84 -12.94 -15.72
N ILE A 300 -4.25 -12.69 -14.55
CA ILE A 300 -4.91 -11.95 -13.47
C ILE A 300 -3.95 -10.90 -12.92
N ALA A 301 -4.44 -9.67 -12.78
CA ALA A 301 -3.67 -8.60 -12.16
C ALA A 301 -4.58 -7.67 -11.35
N GLY A 302 -4.00 -6.92 -10.41
CA GLY A 302 -4.75 -5.91 -9.66
C GLY A 302 -3.95 -5.19 -8.58
N PRO A 303 -4.51 -4.13 -7.98
CA PRO A 303 -3.84 -3.32 -6.98
C PRO A 303 -3.78 -4.01 -5.61
N GLN A 304 -2.76 -3.69 -4.82
CA GLN A 304 -2.61 -4.14 -3.44
C GLN A 304 -3.59 -3.39 -2.51
N TYR A 305 -3.93 -3.98 -1.38
CA TYR A 305 -4.62 -3.26 -0.32
C TYR A 305 -3.74 -2.19 0.33
N ARG A 306 -4.30 -0.99 0.45
CA ARG A 306 -3.62 0.15 1.08
C ARG A 306 -3.09 -0.14 2.49
N PHE A 307 -3.80 -0.94 3.26
CA PHE A 307 -3.45 -1.19 4.65
C PHE A 307 -2.28 -2.18 4.83
N PHE A 308 -1.94 -2.97 3.80
CA PHE A 308 -0.77 -3.84 3.83
C PHE A 308 0.55 -3.10 3.50
N ILE A 309 0.46 -1.88 3.01
CA ILE A 309 1.65 -1.09 2.68
C ILE A 309 2.02 -0.23 3.88
N ALA A 310 3.06 -0.61 4.61
CA ALA A 310 3.62 0.16 5.71
C ALA A 310 4.52 1.29 5.18
N PRO A 311 4.50 2.48 5.82
CA PRO A 311 5.26 3.64 5.34
C PRO A 311 6.79 3.50 5.42
N ASP A 312 7.26 2.58 6.25
CA ASP A 312 8.67 2.36 6.60
C ASP A 312 9.30 1.14 5.90
N GLN A 313 8.52 0.44 5.04
CA GLN A 313 8.99 -0.75 4.34
C GLN A 313 9.20 -0.49 2.85
N LYS A 314 10.14 -1.24 2.28
CA LYS A 314 10.37 -1.29 0.83
C LYS A 314 9.43 -2.29 0.20
N TYR A 315 8.81 -1.87 -0.89
CA TYR A 315 7.98 -2.75 -1.71
C TYR A 315 8.46 -2.66 -3.15
N PRO A 316 8.62 -3.80 -3.83
CA PRO A 316 8.77 -3.78 -5.28
C PRO A 316 7.49 -3.18 -5.89
N PRO A 317 7.54 -2.62 -7.11
CA PRO A 317 6.37 -2.01 -7.75
C PRO A 317 5.24 -3.00 -7.98
N PHE A 318 5.57 -4.27 -8.14
CA PHE A 318 4.63 -5.38 -8.24
C PHE A 318 5.26 -6.67 -7.68
N VAL A 319 4.40 -7.65 -7.42
CA VAL A 319 4.78 -9.02 -7.06
C VAL A 319 4.07 -9.96 -8.03
N ALA A 320 4.83 -10.86 -8.63
CA ALA A 320 4.30 -11.95 -9.45
C ALA A 320 3.99 -13.19 -8.60
N ASN A 321 3.16 -14.08 -9.13
CA ASN A 321 2.82 -15.37 -8.52
C ASN A 321 2.25 -15.26 -7.11
N THR A 322 1.35 -14.29 -6.94
CA THR A 322 0.62 -14.06 -5.69
C THR A 322 -0.87 -13.91 -5.95
N ARG A 323 -1.67 -14.02 -4.90
CA ARG A 323 -3.12 -13.78 -5.00
C ARG A 323 -3.41 -12.30 -5.19
N VAL A 324 -4.40 -12.02 -6.04
CA VAL A 324 -5.00 -10.70 -6.23
C VAL A 324 -6.44 -10.74 -5.72
N TYR A 325 -6.91 -9.70 -5.09
CA TYR A 325 -8.26 -9.71 -4.51
C TYR A 325 -9.00 -8.37 -4.64
N SER A 326 -10.31 -8.47 -4.62
CA SER A 326 -11.28 -7.37 -4.56
C SER A 326 -11.33 -6.45 -5.76
N THR A 327 -10.23 -6.26 -6.48
CA THR A 327 -10.17 -5.54 -7.77
C THR A 327 -9.23 -6.31 -8.67
N LEU A 328 -9.79 -7.02 -9.64
CA LEU A 328 -9.05 -7.91 -10.53
C LEU A 328 -9.27 -7.52 -11.99
N LEU A 329 -8.18 -7.32 -12.72
CA LEU A 329 -8.17 -7.37 -14.18
C LEU A 329 -7.97 -8.82 -14.59
N ILE A 330 -8.87 -9.35 -15.41
CA ILE A 330 -8.87 -10.75 -15.83
C ILE A 330 -8.97 -10.82 -17.35
N ARG A 331 -8.08 -11.59 -17.96
CA ARG A 331 -8.16 -11.90 -19.38
C ARG A 331 -9.33 -12.86 -19.66
N ASN A 332 -10.12 -12.56 -20.69
CA ASN A 332 -11.30 -13.33 -21.03
C ASN A 332 -11.02 -14.73 -21.60
N ASP A 333 -9.81 -14.95 -22.10
CA ASP A 333 -9.31 -16.25 -22.55
C ASP A 333 -8.75 -17.14 -21.43
N CYS A 334 -8.82 -16.71 -20.17
CA CYS A 334 -8.43 -17.53 -19.02
C CYS A 334 -9.31 -18.80 -18.95
N LYS A 335 -8.65 -19.95 -18.78
CA LYS A 335 -9.31 -21.28 -18.72
C LYS A 335 -10.18 -21.46 -17.48
N HIS A 336 -9.89 -20.71 -16.41
CA HIS A 336 -10.54 -20.87 -15.10
C HIS A 336 -11.68 -19.86 -14.94
N ARG A 337 -12.79 -20.32 -14.42
CA ARG A 337 -13.96 -19.52 -14.04
C ARG A 337 -14.08 -19.43 -12.54
N TRP A 338 -14.77 -18.42 -12.05
CA TRP A 338 -15.09 -18.27 -10.63
C TRP A 338 -15.88 -19.45 -10.11
N ARG A 339 -15.53 -19.91 -8.91
CA ARG A 339 -16.22 -20.98 -8.17
C ARG A 339 -16.03 -20.79 -6.66
N GLY A 340 -16.86 -21.49 -5.90
CA GLY A 340 -16.79 -21.42 -4.43
C GLY A 340 -17.52 -20.22 -3.85
N ARG A 341 -17.83 -20.32 -2.57
CA ARG A 341 -18.57 -19.32 -1.82
C ARG A 341 -17.64 -18.31 -1.14
N TYR A 342 -16.48 -18.77 -0.71
CA TYR A 342 -15.49 -17.99 0.04
C TYR A 342 -14.11 -18.19 -0.56
N ASN A 343 -13.26 -17.16 -0.40
CA ASN A 343 -11.88 -17.13 -0.92
C ASN A 343 -11.77 -17.42 -2.42
N GLU A 344 -12.80 -17.07 -3.19
CA GLU A 344 -12.89 -17.29 -4.63
C GLU A 344 -11.77 -16.59 -5.38
N ASP A 345 -11.32 -15.42 -4.89
CA ASP A 345 -10.17 -14.68 -5.44
C ASP A 345 -8.87 -15.48 -5.29
N THR A 346 -8.68 -16.12 -4.15
CA THR A 346 -7.52 -16.98 -3.89
C THR A 346 -7.58 -18.25 -4.74
N ASP A 347 -8.77 -18.88 -4.87
CA ASP A 347 -8.96 -20.10 -5.65
C ASP A 347 -8.63 -19.88 -7.12
N ILE A 348 -9.14 -18.81 -7.74
CA ILE A 348 -8.89 -18.56 -9.17
C ILE A 348 -7.42 -18.24 -9.43
N CYS A 349 -6.78 -17.40 -8.60
CA CYS A 349 -5.36 -17.11 -8.71
C CYS A 349 -4.51 -18.39 -8.56
N LEU A 350 -4.82 -19.24 -7.58
CA LEU A 350 -4.09 -20.48 -7.36
C LEU A 350 -4.18 -21.44 -8.56
N ARG A 351 -5.35 -21.51 -9.21
CA ARG A 351 -5.53 -22.38 -10.38
C ARG A 351 -4.76 -21.85 -11.59
N VAL A 352 -4.76 -20.54 -11.83
CA VAL A 352 -3.94 -19.90 -12.86
C VAL A 352 -2.46 -20.20 -12.63
N MET A 353 -1.96 -20.00 -11.41
CA MET A 353 -0.56 -20.29 -11.08
C MET A 353 -0.19 -21.78 -11.18
N LYS A 354 -1.11 -22.69 -10.89
CA LYS A 354 -0.88 -24.13 -11.06
C LYS A 354 -0.73 -24.56 -12.52
N ASP A 355 -1.33 -23.82 -13.44
CA ASP A 355 -1.17 -24.05 -14.89
C ASP A 355 0.18 -23.49 -15.43
N GLY A 356 0.97 -22.83 -14.58
CA GLY A 356 2.24 -22.19 -14.95
C GLY A 356 2.06 -20.76 -15.49
N ASP A 357 0.86 -20.21 -15.41
CA ASP A 357 0.55 -18.83 -15.76
C ASP A 357 0.74 -17.89 -14.55
N VAL A 358 0.68 -16.58 -14.77
CA VAL A 358 1.11 -15.58 -13.79
C VAL A 358 -0.07 -14.73 -13.30
N CYS A 359 -0.10 -14.51 -11.98
CA CYS A 359 -0.91 -13.48 -11.35
C CYS A 359 0.00 -12.34 -10.86
N VAL A 360 -0.38 -11.08 -11.09
CA VAL A 360 0.41 -9.90 -10.73
C VAL A 360 -0.36 -9.01 -9.75
N GLN A 361 0.23 -8.76 -8.59
CA GLN A 361 -0.27 -7.77 -7.63
C GLN A 361 0.60 -6.52 -7.68
N PHE A 362 0.00 -5.37 -7.98
CA PHE A 362 0.69 -4.10 -8.03
C PHE A 362 0.78 -3.46 -6.65
N ASN A 363 2.00 -3.28 -6.13
CA ASN A 363 2.25 -2.48 -4.94
C ASN A 363 2.33 -0.98 -5.28
N ALA A 364 2.65 -0.64 -6.54
CA ALA A 364 2.65 0.74 -7.02
C ALA A 364 1.24 1.35 -7.06
N PHE A 365 0.20 0.53 -7.14
CA PHE A 365 -1.20 0.92 -7.13
C PHE A 365 -1.93 0.24 -5.98
N LEU A 366 -2.77 1.00 -5.28
CA LEU A 366 -3.40 0.53 -4.05
C LEU A 366 -4.90 0.76 -4.09
N GLN A 367 -5.63 -0.08 -3.38
CA GLN A 367 -7.06 0.07 -3.15
C GLN A 367 -7.37 0.23 -1.66
N GLY A 368 -8.31 1.12 -1.33
CA GLY A 368 -8.87 1.25 0.01
C GLY A 368 -10.14 0.42 0.12
N LYS A 369 -10.16 -0.55 1.02
CA LYS A 369 -11.35 -1.36 1.28
C LYS A 369 -11.95 -1.00 2.63
N ALA A 370 -13.27 -0.78 2.67
CA ALA A 370 -14.01 -0.69 3.92
C ALA A 370 -14.00 -2.06 4.63
N ALA A 371 -13.97 -2.07 5.96
CA ALA A 371 -13.93 -3.31 6.73
C ALA A 371 -15.15 -4.20 6.40
N THR A 372 -14.89 -5.44 6.05
CA THR A 372 -15.89 -6.36 5.49
C THR A 372 -17.04 -6.68 6.47
N GLN A 373 -16.77 -6.63 7.77
CA GLN A 373 -17.76 -6.98 8.82
C GLN A 373 -18.60 -5.77 9.31
N THR A 374 -18.37 -4.58 8.81
CA THR A 374 -19.09 -3.37 9.24
C THR A 374 -20.24 -2.98 8.30
N VAL A 375 -20.41 -3.68 7.17
CA VAL A 375 -21.42 -3.37 6.15
C VAL A 375 -22.37 -4.56 6.03
N LYS A 376 -23.71 -4.29 6.01
CA LYS A 376 -24.74 -5.32 5.80
C LYS A 376 -24.44 -6.13 4.54
N GLY A 377 -24.55 -7.48 4.61
CA GLY A 377 -24.40 -8.38 3.46
C GLY A 377 -22.99 -8.97 3.27
N GLY A 378 -22.08 -8.83 4.25
CA GLY A 378 -20.77 -9.51 4.25
C GLY A 378 -20.81 -10.88 4.89
#